data_209ae786c327bf549adcf793035f91b4
#
_entry.id   209ae786c327bf549adcf793035f91b4
#
_cell.length_a   1.000
_cell.length_b   1.000
_cell.length_c   1.000
_cell.angle_alpha   90.00
_cell.angle_beta   90.00
_cell.angle_gamma   90.00
#
_symmetry.space_group_name_H-M   'P 1'
#
loop_
_entity.id
_entity.type
_entity.pdbx_description
1 polymer ?
#
loop_
_entity_poly.entity_id
_entity_poly.type
_entity_poly.pdbx_seq_one_letter_code
_entity_poly.pdbx_strand_id
1 'polypeptide(L)'
;YTHLHQNNFQKALAQVELIKTSLSNYDFSDQEIQSQMSELLWHEYFIHSHSGQYALAKNALKEKRRIDIALAKLSKNELSVYNTESTLLWLDSHLEIMKGNYEVAKNKLSDLYSRVKTTSDPKRFDGYNNLMGMANLMSGNAKKSIEHFEAVVEEENIYFQYFKGLSYKADGKLDAAKETFKYVATYNFNGLIYTMVRNKAIEEIAKG
;
A
#
# COMPACT_ATOMS: atom_id res chain seq x y z
N TYR A 1 -12.85 9.95 -0.19
CA TYR A 1 -12.12 9.63 1.06
C TYR A 1 -12.99 9.69 2.31
N THR A 2 -14.02 10.55 2.39
CA THR A 2 -14.91 10.68 3.55
C THR A 2 -15.46 9.33 4.04
N HIS A 3 -15.94 8.49 3.13
CA HIS A 3 -16.45 7.15 3.48
C HIS A 3 -15.37 6.22 4.01
N LEU A 4 -14.13 6.36 3.57
CA LEU A 4 -13.00 5.56 4.08
C LEU A 4 -12.63 5.97 5.50
N HIS A 5 -12.62 7.27 5.81
CA HIS A 5 -12.45 7.76 7.18
C HIS A 5 -13.53 7.24 8.13
N GLN A 6 -14.73 6.96 7.61
CA GLN A 6 -15.83 6.38 8.38
C GLN A 6 -15.84 4.84 8.38
N ASN A 7 -14.80 4.19 7.86
CA ASN A 7 -14.74 2.74 7.63
C ASN A 7 -15.91 2.19 6.80
N ASN A 8 -16.57 3.05 5.99
CA ASN A 8 -17.69 2.65 5.15
C ASN A 8 -17.18 2.22 3.76
N PHE A 9 -16.57 1.04 3.71
CA PHE A 9 -15.98 0.48 2.51
C PHE A 9 -16.98 0.27 1.38
N GLN A 10 -18.22 -0.11 1.69
CA GLN A 10 -19.26 -0.30 0.66
C GLN A 10 -19.60 1.01 -0.06
N LYS A 11 -19.80 2.10 0.67
CA LYS A 11 -20.05 3.41 0.05
C LYS A 11 -18.84 3.93 -0.70
N ALA A 12 -17.62 3.67 -0.21
CA ALA A 12 -16.41 4.03 -0.90
C ALA A 12 -16.30 3.29 -2.25
N LEU A 13 -16.56 1.99 -2.29
CA LEU A 13 -16.59 1.19 -3.53
C LEU A 13 -17.69 1.63 -4.48
N ALA A 14 -18.87 1.96 -3.99
CA ALA A 14 -19.94 2.49 -4.82
C ALA A 14 -19.55 3.81 -5.51
N GLN A 15 -18.79 4.68 -4.82
CA GLN A 15 -18.24 5.90 -5.44
C GLN A 15 -17.18 5.60 -6.49
N VAL A 16 -16.30 4.61 -6.24
CA VAL A 16 -15.32 4.18 -7.25
C VAL A 16 -16.02 3.67 -8.49
N GLU A 17 -17.04 2.83 -8.36
CA GLU A 17 -17.80 2.29 -9.48
C GLU A 17 -18.55 3.38 -10.25
N LEU A 18 -19.14 4.35 -9.54
CA LEU A 18 -19.79 5.50 -10.19
C LEU A 18 -18.80 6.30 -11.04
N ILE A 19 -17.57 6.53 -10.54
CA ILE A 19 -16.54 7.24 -11.29
C ILE A 19 -16.12 6.41 -12.51
N LYS A 20 -15.89 5.10 -12.36
CA LYS A 20 -15.53 4.19 -13.47
C LYS A 20 -16.55 4.25 -14.60
N THR A 21 -17.84 4.16 -14.25
CA THR A 21 -18.92 4.20 -15.26
C THR A 21 -19.09 5.57 -15.91
N SER A 22 -18.66 6.65 -15.25
CA SER A 22 -18.74 8.00 -15.78
C SER A 22 -17.53 8.42 -16.64
N LEU A 23 -16.45 7.65 -16.67
CA LEU A 23 -15.24 8.01 -17.43
C LEU A 23 -15.51 8.26 -18.92
N SER A 24 -16.44 7.51 -19.52
CA SER A 24 -16.84 7.68 -20.93
C SER A 24 -17.60 8.98 -21.22
N ASN A 25 -18.03 9.72 -20.19
CA ASN A 25 -18.73 11.00 -20.34
C ASN A 25 -17.76 12.18 -20.47
N TYR A 26 -16.47 11.95 -20.31
CA TYR A 26 -15.42 12.96 -20.41
C TYR A 26 -14.71 12.85 -21.77
N ASP A 27 -14.21 13.97 -22.26
CA ASP A 27 -13.42 14.03 -23.49
C ASP A 27 -11.95 13.64 -23.22
N PHE A 28 -11.79 12.40 -22.76
CA PHE A 28 -10.49 11.79 -22.51
C PHE A 28 -10.08 10.92 -23.70
N SER A 29 -8.79 10.92 -24.01
CA SER A 29 -8.21 9.91 -24.90
C SER A 29 -8.29 8.51 -24.27
N ASP A 30 -8.21 7.47 -25.09
CA ASP A 30 -8.18 6.08 -24.60
C ASP A 30 -7.07 5.84 -23.57
N GLN A 31 -5.91 6.46 -23.76
CA GLN A 31 -4.79 6.35 -22.83
C GLN A 31 -5.10 7.00 -21.47
N GLU A 32 -5.75 8.17 -21.47
CA GLU A 32 -6.18 8.84 -20.24
C GLU A 32 -7.25 8.01 -19.50
N ILE A 33 -8.23 7.47 -20.24
CA ILE A 33 -9.24 6.55 -19.66
C ILE A 33 -8.57 5.36 -19.01
N GLN A 34 -7.61 4.72 -19.68
CA GLN A 34 -6.86 3.58 -19.10
C GLN A 34 -6.07 4.00 -17.86
N SER A 35 -5.46 5.17 -17.85
CA SER A 35 -4.73 5.69 -16.69
C SER A 35 -5.65 5.93 -15.50
N GLN A 36 -6.81 6.58 -15.72
CA GLN A 36 -7.82 6.78 -14.68
C GLN A 36 -8.40 5.45 -14.17
N MET A 37 -8.64 4.49 -15.07
CA MET A 37 -9.12 3.16 -14.71
C MET A 37 -8.09 2.43 -13.82
N SER A 38 -6.80 2.51 -14.13
CA SER A 38 -5.73 1.94 -13.32
C SER A 38 -5.71 2.53 -11.91
N GLU A 39 -5.91 3.84 -11.76
CA GLU A 39 -5.98 4.50 -10.46
C GLU A 39 -7.22 4.05 -9.65
N LEU A 40 -8.37 3.92 -10.30
CA LEU A 40 -9.59 3.43 -9.65
C LEU A 40 -9.45 1.97 -9.20
N LEU A 41 -8.77 1.14 -9.98
CA LEU A 41 -8.45 -0.25 -9.61
C LEU A 41 -7.46 -0.32 -8.43
N TRP A 42 -6.56 0.65 -8.29
CA TRP A 42 -5.73 0.83 -7.08
C TRP A 42 -6.60 1.08 -5.85
N HIS A 43 -7.62 1.95 -5.97
CA HIS A 43 -8.58 2.20 -4.89
C HIS A 43 -9.35 0.94 -4.51
N GLU A 44 -9.90 0.22 -5.49
CA GLU A 44 -10.60 -1.05 -5.25
C GLU A 44 -9.70 -2.08 -4.56
N TYR A 45 -8.48 -2.23 -5.05
CA TYR A 45 -7.50 -3.14 -4.48
C TYR A 45 -7.28 -2.88 -2.98
N PHE A 46 -7.00 -1.62 -2.61
CA PHE A 46 -6.76 -1.28 -1.20
C PHE A 46 -8.02 -1.43 -0.34
N ILE A 47 -9.16 -0.99 -0.81
CA ILE A 47 -10.43 -1.12 -0.08
C ILE A 47 -10.76 -2.60 0.16
N HIS A 48 -10.66 -3.43 -0.86
CA HIS A 48 -10.93 -4.87 -0.74
C HIS A 48 -9.89 -5.57 0.15
N SER A 49 -8.62 -5.21 0.06
CA SER A 49 -7.57 -5.79 0.91
C SER A 49 -7.82 -5.50 2.38
N HIS A 50 -8.20 -4.25 2.71
CA HIS A 50 -8.46 -3.83 4.09
C HIS A 50 -9.81 -4.27 4.65
N SER A 51 -10.76 -4.63 3.78
CA SER A 51 -12.07 -5.21 4.17
C SER A 51 -12.07 -6.74 4.21
N GLY A 52 -10.92 -7.40 3.98
CA GLY A 52 -10.80 -8.86 3.98
C GLY A 52 -11.35 -9.55 2.73
N GLN A 53 -11.72 -8.79 1.70
CA GLN A 53 -12.28 -9.30 0.45
C GLN A 53 -11.17 -9.65 -0.56
N TYR A 54 -10.24 -10.53 -0.17
CA TYR A 54 -8.99 -10.79 -0.89
C TYR A 54 -9.17 -11.31 -2.31
N ALA A 55 -10.25 -12.05 -2.59
CA ALA A 55 -10.56 -12.50 -3.95
C ALA A 55 -10.86 -11.32 -4.87
N LEU A 56 -11.62 -10.33 -4.39
CA LEU A 56 -11.92 -9.11 -5.14
C LEU A 56 -10.69 -8.21 -5.27
N ALA A 57 -9.88 -8.07 -4.21
CA ALA A 57 -8.60 -7.39 -4.28
C ALA A 57 -7.68 -8.01 -5.36
N LYS A 58 -7.60 -9.34 -5.43
CA LYS A 58 -6.83 -10.06 -6.46
C LYS A 58 -7.36 -9.78 -7.87
N ASN A 59 -8.68 -9.71 -8.06
CA ASN A 59 -9.27 -9.39 -9.36
C ASN A 59 -8.96 -7.96 -9.80
N ALA A 60 -9.10 -6.97 -8.90
CA ALA A 60 -8.71 -5.59 -9.15
C ALA A 60 -7.22 -5.47 -9.52
N LEU A 61 -6.34 -6.16 -8.79
CA LEU A 61 -4.90 -6.19 -9.08
C LEU A 61 -4.59 -6.84 -10.43
N LYS A 62 -5.30 -7.91 -10.81
CA LYS A 62 -5.13 -8.56 -12.11
C LYS A 62 -5.45 -7.61 -13.26
N GLU A 63 -6.56 -6.87 -13.15
CA GLU A 63 -6.97 -5.94 -14.20
C GLU A 63 -6.05 -4.71 -14.24
N LYS A 64 -5.69 -4.16 -13.07
CA LYS A 64 -4.68 -3.11 -12.96
C LYS A 64 -3.37 -3.51 -13.65
N ARG A 65 -2.87 -4.72 -13.39
CA ARG A 65 -1.67 -5.27 -14.04
C ARG A 65 -1.76 -5.24 -15.56
N ARG A 66 -2.89 -5.66 -16.12
CA ARG A 66 -3.12 -5.67 -17.56
C ARG A 66 -2.97 -4.26 -18.15
N ILE A 67 -3.59 -3.29 -17.49
CA ILE A 67 -3.57 -1.88 -17.92
C ILE A 67 -2.19 -1.27 -17.75
N ASP A 68 -1.58 -1.39 -16.58
CA ASP A 68 -0.30 -0.75 -16.26
C ASP A 68 0.82 -1.25 -17.17
N ILE A 69 0.87 -2.56 -17.45
CA ILE A 69 1.86 -3.13 -18.38
C ILE A 69 1.63 -2.61 -19.80
N ALA A 70 0.38 -2.48 -20.24
CA ALA A 70 0.08 -1.93 -21.57
C ALA A 70 0.52 -0.46 -21.66
N LEU A 71 0.20 0.37 -20.66
CA LEU A 71 0.60 1.78 -20.61
C LEU A 71 2.13 1.94 -20.56
N ALA A 72 2.80 1.14 -19.74
CA ALA A 72 4.26 1.17 -19.64
C ALA A 72 4.95 0.83 -20.97
N LYS A 73 4.44 -0.16 -21.70
CA LYS A 73 4.95 -0.52 -23.03
C LYS A 73 4.70 0.58 -24.07
N LEU A 74 3.54 1.27 -24.01
CA LEU A 74 3.26 2.39 -24.89
C LEU A 74 4.24 3.57 -24.70
N SER A 75 4.74 3.74 -23.49
CA SER A 75 5.74 4.80 -23.19
C SER A 75 7.07 4.61 -23.92
N LYS A 76 7.37 3.40 -24.41
CA LYS A 76 8.66 3.00 -25.01
C LYS A 76 9.87 3.29 -24.12
N ASN A 77 9.67 3.36 -22.80
CA ASN A 77 10.68 3.65 -21.79
C ASN A 77 10.91 2.41 -20.92
N GLU A 78 12.09 1.83 -21.00
CA GLU A 78 12.46 0.63 -20.25
C GLU A 78 12.36 0.84 -18.72
N LEU A 79 12.71 2.04 -18.25
CA LEU A 79 12.57 2.38 -16.82
C LEU A 79 11.10 2.39 -16.38
N SER A 80 10.17 2.85 -17.24
CA SER A 80 8.74 2.81 -16.96
C SER A 80 8.25 1.36 -16.82
N VAL A 81 8.67 0.48 -17.72
CA VAL A 81 8.34 -0.96 -17.65
C VAL A 81 8.91 -1.57 -16.36
N TYR A 82 10.19 -1.30 -16.08
CA TYR A 82 10.86 -1.78 -14.87
C TYR A 82 10.14 -1.34 -13.59
N ASN A 83 9.79 -0.06 -13.48
CA ASN A 83 9.11 0.49 -12.31
C ASN A 83 7.70 -0.10 -12.15
N THR A 84 6.97 -0.23 -13.26
CA THR A 84 5.63 -0.85 -13.27
C THR A 84 5.67 -2.28 -12.75
N GLU A 85 6.59 -3.10 -13.26
CA GLU A 85 6.72 -4.49 -12.81
C GLU A 85 7.15 -4.59 -11.35
N SER A 86 8.02 -3.69 -10.88
CA SER A 86 8.44 -3.62 -9.48
C SER A 86 7.27 -3.25 -8.56
N THR A 87 6.44 -2.27 -8.96
CA THR A 87 5.22 -1.88 -8.24
C THR A 87 4.22 -3.02 -8.17
N LEU A 88 4.02 -3.75 -9.27
CA LEU A 88 3.09 -4.90 -9.30
C LEU A 88 3.57 -6.05 -8.41
N LEU A 89 4.87 -6.30 -8.35
CA LEU A 89 5.46 -7.29 -7.43
C LEU A 89 5.30 -6.88 -5.97
N TRP A 90 5.45 -5.58 -5.69
CA TRP A 90 5.17 -5.00 -4.37
C TRP A 90 3.70 -5.21 -3.97
N LEU A 91 2.73 -4.95 -4.86
CA LEU A 91 1.30 -5.15 -4.62
C LEU A 91 0.94 -6.63 -4.39
N ASP A 92 1.53 -7.53 -5.17
CA ASP A 92 1.37 -8.97 -4.96
C ASP A 92 1.85 -9.39 -3.57
N SER A 93 3.01 -8.86 -3.14
CA SER A 93 3.59 -9.15 -1.83
C SER A 93 2.70 -8.60 -0.71
N HIS A 94 2.22 -7.35 -0.85
CA HIS A 94 1.28 -6.73 0.08
C HIS A 94 -0.01 -7.55 0.21
N LEU A 95 -0.58 -8.04 -0.89
CA LEU A 95 -1.78 -8.87 -0.86
C LEU A 95 -1.56 -10.18 -0.08
N GLU A 96 -0.42 -10.82 -0.27
CA GLU A 96 -0.11 -12.06 0.49
C GLU A 96 0.10 -11.78 1.99
N ILE A 97 0.67 -10.62 2.36
CA ILE A 97 0.75 -10.18 3.76
C ILE A 97 -0.66 -10.00 4.34
N MET A 98 -1.54 -9.28 3.63
CA MET A 98 -2.91 -9.03 4.07
C MET A 98 -3.72 -10.32 4.24
N LYS A 99 -3.42 -11.37 3.46
CA LYS A 99 -4.01 -12.71 3.57
C LYS A 99 -3.43 -13.56 4.71
N GLY A 100 -2.35 -13.12 5.35
CA GLY A 100 -1.61 -13.91 6.33
C GLY A 100 -0.64 -14.95 5.74
N ASN A 101 -0.39 -14.93 4.44
CA ASN A 101 0.52 -15.84 3.74
C ASN A 101 1.96 -15.33 3.79
N TYR A 102 2.51 -15.14 4.99
CA TYR A 102 3.78 -14.42 5.20
C TYR A 102 4.98 -15.06 4.50
N GLU A 103 5.08 -16.37 4.43
CA GLU A 103 6.19 -17.03 3.74
C GLU A 103 6.12 -16.82 2.21
N VAL A 104 4.92 -16.87 1.65
CA VAL A 104 4.71 -16.56 0.22
C VAL A 104 5.07 -15.10 -0.06
N ALA A 105 4.68 -14.18 0.84
CA ALA A 105 5.03 -12.77 0.74
C ALA A 105 6.55 -12.55 0.79
N LYS A 106 7.26 -13.19 1.72
CA LYS A 106 8.74 -13.09 1.85
C LYS A 106 9.46 -13.59 0.60
N ASN A 107 8.99 -14.68 -0.02
CA ASN A 107 9.56 -15.15 -1.28
C ASN A 107 9.41 -14.10 -2.40
N LYS A 108 8.22 -13.52 -2.56
CA LYS A 108 8.00 -12.41 -3.52
C LYS A 108 8.84 -11.17 -3.20
N LEU A 109 9.02 -10.86 -1.92
CA LEU A 109 9.87 -9.76 -1.49
C LEU A 109 11.36 -10.03 -1.75
N SER A 110 11.82 -11.29 -1.71
CA SER A 110 13.16 -11.66 -2.15
C SER A 110 13.36 -11.38 -3.66
N ASP A 111 12.34 -11.64 -4.48
CA ASP A 111 12.36 -11.28 -5.90
C ASP A 111 12.40 -9.75 -6.09
N LEU A 112 11.60 -9.02 -5.32
CA LEU A 112 11.62 -7.55 -5.34
C LEU A 112 13.00 -7.01 -4.92
N TYR A 113 13.57 -7.52 -3.83
CA TYR A 113 14.93 -7.15 -3.38
C TYR A 113 15.97 -7.38 -4.47
N SER A 114 15.95 -8.58 -5.08
CA SER A 114 16.87 -8.95 -6.15
C SER A 114 16.76 -8.05 -7.36
N ARG A 115 15.55 -7.57 -7.65
CA ARG A 115 15.27 -6.64 -8.73
C ARG A 115 15.82 -5.24 -8.41
N VAL A 116 15.48 -4.67 -7.26
CA VAL A 116 15.82 -3.28 -6.94
C VAL A 116 17.27 -3.07 -6.54
N LYS A 117 17.99 -4.09 -6.07
CA LYS A 117 19.40 -3.98 -5.64
C LYS A 117 20.34 -3.49 -6.74
N THR A 118 19.95 -3.63 -8.00
CA THR A 118 20.77 -3.24 -9.16
C THR A 118 20.62 -1.75 -9.53
N THR A 119 19.64 -1.06 -8.94
CA THR A 119 19.43 0.38 -9.18
C THR A 119 20.33 1.22 -8.28
N SER A 120 20.62 2.45 -8.70
CA SER A 120 21.42 3.41 -7.93
C SER A 120 20.60 4.30 -6.99
N ASP A 121 19.25 4.17 -6.98
CA ASP A 121 18.38 4.95 -6.11
C ASP A 121 18.68 4.65 -4.62
N PRO A 122 19.03 5.65 -3.79
CA PRO A 122 19.24 5.44 -2.36
C PRO A 122 18.01 4.87 -1.65
N LYS A 123 16.80 5.14 -2.13
CA LYS A 123 15.52 4.67 -1.59
C LYS A 123 15.07 3.31 -2.17
N ARG A 124 15.88 2.68 -3.00
CA ARG A 124 15.52 1.45 -3.73
C ARG A 124 14.99 0.30 -2.86
N PHE A 125 15.41 0.27 -1.60
CA PHE A 125 14.98 -0.77 -0.65
C PHE A 125 13.78 -0.38 0.21
N ASP A 126 13.28 0.86 0.14
CA ASP A 126 12.21 1.33 1.03
C ASP A 126 10.92 0.51 0.86
N GLY A 127 10.52 0.24 -0.38
CA GLY A 127 9.35 -0.61 -0.65
C GLY A 127 9.50 -2.04 -0.11
N TYR A 128 10.70 -2.62 -0.22
CA TYR A 128 11.03 -3.93 0.35
C TYR A 128 11.00 -3.89 1.89
N ASN A 129 11.69 -2.92 2.50
CA ASN A 129 11.79 -2.80 3.95
C ASN A 129 10.41 -2.54 4.59
N ASN A 130 9.60 -1.68 3.99
CA ASN A 130 8.25 -1.40 4.46
C ASN A 130 7.38 -2.68 4.51
N LEU A 131 7.39 -3.48 3.44
CA LEU A 131 6.61 -4.72 3.42
C LEU A 131 7.22 -5.84 4.29
N MET A 132 8.54 -5.92 4.39
CA MET A 132 9.20 -6.86 5.33
C MET A 132 8.91 -6.49 6.77
N GLY A 133 8.91 -5.20 7.11
CA GLY A 133 8.48 -4.70 8.41
C GLY A 133 7.04 -5.13 8.72
N MET A 134 6.12 -4.89 7.80
CA MET A 134 4.72 -5.28 7.94
C MET A 134 4.54 -6.80 8.07
N ALA A 135 5.23 -7.60 7.25
CA ALA A 135 5.16 -9.07 7.31
C ALA A 135 5.70 -9.62 8.63
N ASN A 136 6.81 -9.06 9.13
CA ASN A 136 7.39 -9.46 10.42
C ASN A 136 6.48 -9.09 11.59
N LEU A 137 5.89 -7.89 11.59
CA LEU A 137 4.90 -7.49 12.60
C LEU A 137 3.74 -8.47 12.64
N MET A 138 3.09 -8.70 11.50
CA MET A 138 1.90 -9.52 11.40
C MET A 138 2.16 -11.01 11.68
N SER A 139 3.40 -11.48 11.51
CA SER A 139 3.85 -12.81 11.93
C SER A 139 4.36 -12.88 13.37
N GLY A 140 4.23 -11.81 14.16
CA GLY A 140 4.57 -11.78 15.59
C GLY A 140 6.04 -11.47 15.91
N ASN A 141 6.83 -11.01 14.93
CA ASN A 141 8.25 -10.69 15.11
C ASN A 141 8.49 -9.18 15.15
N ALA A 142 8.07 -8.53 16.27
CA ALA A 142 8.13 -7.08 16.43
C ALA A 142 9.55 -6.50 16.29
N LYS A 143 10.58 -7.17 16.83
CA LYS A 143 11.96 -6.69 16.74
C LYS A 143 12.46 -6.60 15.30
N LYS A 144 12.31 -7.67 14.52
CA LYS A 144 12.68 -7.66 13.09
C LYS A 144 11.83 -6.67 12.29
N SER A 145 10.57 -6.48 12.68
CA SER A 145 9.71 -5.47 12.07
C SER A 145 10.30 -4.07 12.24
N ILE A 146 10.73 -3.71 13.46
CA ILE A 146 11.35 -2.42 13.76
C ILE A 146 12.63 -2.24 12.94
N GLU A 147 13.51 -3.25 12.91
CA GLU A 147 14.76 -3.20 12.14
C GLU A 147 14.50 -2.84 10.66
N HIS A 148 13.48 -3.44 10.05
CA HIS A 148 13.12 -3.12 8.68
C HIS A 148 12.54 -1.72 8.52
N PHE A 149 11.63 -1.27 9.40
CA PHE A 149 11.10 0.09 9.33
C PHE A 149 12.15 1.18 9.60
N GLU A 150 13.14 0.91 10.43
CA GLU A 150 14.26 1.81 10.69
C GLU A 150 15.30 1.85 9.56
N ALA A 151 15.30 0.85 8.68
CA ALA A 151 16.14 0.82 7.48
C ALA A 151 15.53 1.58 6.27
N VAL A 152 14.32 2.11 6.42
CA VAL A 152 13.66 2.94 5.39
C VAL A 152 14.30 4.33 5.38
N VAL A 153 14.68 4.82 4.19
CA VAL A 153 15.31 6.13 4.00
C VAL A 153 14.26 7.26 3.99
N GLU A 154 13.11 7.02 3.34
CA GLU A 154 12.00 7.99 3.25
C GLU A 154 10.90 7.65 4.26
N GLU A 155 10.96 8.30 5.42
CA GLU A 155 10.03 8.03 6.53
C GLU A 155 8.63 8.62 6.35
N GLU A 156 8.35 9.36 5.27
CA GLU A 156 7.09 10.07 5.09
C GLU A 156 5.88 9.20 4.69
N ASN A 157 6.07 7.90 4.49
CA ASN A 157 4.94 7.03 4.17
C ASN A 157 4.09 6.72 5.40
N ILE A 158 3.06 7.53 5.61
CA ILE A 158 2.15 7.49 6.78
C ILE A 158 1.49 6.13 6.99
N TYR A 159 1.20 5.40 5.92
CA TYR A 159 0.63 4.05 6.03
C TYR A 159 1.58 3.11 6.79
N PHE A 160 2.86 3.12 6.45
CA PHE A 160 3.85 2.29 7.11
C PHE A 160 4.29 2.83 8.47
N GLN A 161 4.21 4.14 8.70
CA GLN A 161 4.39 4.72 10.04
C GLN A 161 3.36 4.16 11.04
N TYR A 162 2.12 3.92 10.63
CA TYR A 162 1.16 3.23 11.48
C TYR A 162 1.63 1.83 11.91
N PHE A 163 2.14 1.03 10.97
CA PHE A 163 2.66 -0.31 11.28
C PHE A 163 3.96 -0.26 12.09
N LYS A 164 4.82 0.75 11.88
CA LYS A 164 6.00 1.02 12.72
C LYS A 164 5.57 1.30 14.17
N GLY A 165 4.54 2.12 14.36
CA GLY A 165 3.95 2.36 15.68
C GLY A 165 3.42 1.09 16.35
N LEU A 166 2.71 0.24 15.60
CA LEU A 166 2.27 -1.07 16.10
C LEU A 166 3.45 -1.98 16.46
N SER A 167 4.56 -1.91 15.73
CA SER A 167 5.77 -2.70 16.02
C SER A 167 6.43 -2.25 17.32
N TYR A 168 6.54 -0.94 17.54
CA TYR A 168 7.03 -0.40 18.82
C TYR A 168 6.13 -0.81 19.98
N LYS A 169 4.81 -0.74 19.80
CA LYS A 169 3.85 -1.19 20.83
C LYS A 169 4.02 -2.67 21.16
N ALA A 170 4.17 -3.52 20.15
CA ALA A 170 4.34 -4.95 20.32
C ALA A 170 5.70 -5.33 20.96
N ASP A 171 6.73 -4.49 20.79
CA ASP A 171 8.05 -4.64 21.45
C ASP A 171 8.11 -3.97 22.84
N GLY A 172 7.00 -3.39 23.33
CA GLY A 172 6.95 -2.72 24.64
C GLY A 172 7.52 -1.30 24.68
N LYS A 173 7.88 -0.72 23.53
CA LYS A 173 8.40 0.65 23.37
C LYS A 173 7.24 1.65 23.30
N LEU A 174 6.49 1.80 24.40
CA LEU A 174 5.19 2.50 24.41
C LEU A 174 5.32 3.98 24.09
N ASP A 175 6.36 4.67 24.52
CA ASP A 175 6.56 6.10 24.21
C ASP A 175 6.80 6.31 22.72
N ALA A 176 7.67 5.51 22.10
CA ALA A 176 7.93 5.55 20.67
C ALA A 176 6.66 5.23 19.84
N ALA A 177 5.90 4.24 20.29
CA ALA A 177 4.60 3.90 19.67
C ALA A 177 3.65 5.09 19.72
N LYS A 178 3.48 5.72 20.88
CA LYS A 178 2.60 6.87 21.09
C LYS A 178 2.96 8.07 20.22
N GLU A 179 4.25 8.41 20.15
CA GLU A 179 4.72 9.49 19.28
C GLU A 179 4.48 9.18 17.80
N THR A 180 4.74 7.94 17.39
CA THR A 180 4.48 7.52 16.00
C THR A 180 2.98 7.57 15.66
N PHE A 181 2.10 7.11 16.54
CA PHE A 181 0.64 7.22 16.33
C PHE A 181 0.15 8.67 16.30
N LYS A 182 0.70 9.57 17.16
CA LYS A 182 0.39 10.99 17.10
C LYS A 182 0.78 11.58 15.74
N TYR A 183 1.98 11.28 15.25
CA TYR A 183 2.41 11.71 13.92
C TYR A 183 1.43 11.29 12.84
N VAL A 184 1.02 10.01 12.81
CA VAL A 184 0.03 9.49 11.86
C VAL A 184 -1.32 10.21 12.02
N ALA A 185 -1.81 10.37 13.25
CA ALA A 185 -3.12 10.96 13.52
C ALA A 185 -3.24 12.44 13.12
N THR A 186 -2.13 13.19 13.23
CA THR A 186 -2.08 14.64 12.98
C THR A 186 -1.56 15.01 11.59
N TYR A 187 -1.15 14.03 10.79
CA TYR A 187 -0.66 14.27 9.44
C TYR A 187 -1.71 14.97 8.58
N ASN A 188 -1.33 16.08 7.99
CA ASN A 188 -2.26 16.96 7.28
C ASN A 188 -2.24 16.73 5.76
N PHE A 189 -2.48 15.50 5.34
CA PHE A 189 -2.64 15.15 3.93
C PHE A 189 -3.78 14.15 3.75
N ASN A 190 -4.57 14.29 2.70
CA ASN A 190 -5.69 13.40 2.44
C ASN A 190 -5.39 12.50 1.24
N GLY A 191 -5.11 11.25 1.50
CA GLY A 191 -4.81 10.24 0.48
C GLY A 191 -5.43 8.88 0.81
N LEU A 192 -5.59 8.01 -0.19
CA LEU A 192 -6.24 6.71 -0.03
C LEU A 192 -5.67 5.90 1.13
N ILE A 193 -4.37 5.63 1.10
CA ILE A 193 -3.73 4.75 2.08
C ILE A 193 -3.65 5.38 3.48
N TYR A 194 -3.59 6.70 3.57
CA TYR A 194 -3.68 7.43 4.83
C TYR A 194 -5.04 7.24 5.49
N THR A 195 -6.13 7.28 4.72
CA THR A 195 -7.49 7.09 5.26
C THR A 195 -7.69 5.72 5.89
N MET A 196 -6.90 4.71 5.47
CA MET A 196 -6.96 3.35 6.02
C MET A 196 -6.36 3.22 7.43
N VAL A 197 -5.51 4.16 7.85
CA VAL A 197 -4.74 4.05 9.10
C VAL A 197 -4.97 5.18 10.09
N ARG A 198 -5.44 6.36 9.66
CA ARG A 198 -5.59 7.54 10.52
C ARG A 198 -6.46 7.28 11.75
N ASN A 199 -7.68 6.78 11.56
CA ASN A 199 -8.60 6.53 12.67
C ASN A 199 -8.09 5.41 13.58
N LYS A 200 -7.43 4.41 13.02
CA LYS A 200 -6.78 3.35 13.80
C LYS A 200 -5.67 3.91 14.70
N ALA A 201 -4.87 4.88 14.19
CA ALA A 201 -3.86 5.54 15.02
C ALA A 201 -4.49 6.37 16.15
N ILE A 202 -5.60 7.07 15.88
CA ILE A 202 -6.37 7.80 16.90
C ILE A 202 -6.88 6.83 17.99
N GLU A 203 -7.41 5.69 17.58
CA GLU A 203 -7.87 4.64 18.52
C GLU A 203 -6.72 4.08 19.37
N GLU A 204 -5.54 3.90 18.78
CA GLU A 204 -4.36 3.42 19.54
C GLU A 204 -3.89 4.44 20.58
N ILE A 205 -3.94 5.75 20.27
CA ILE A 205 -3.66 6.81 21.24
C ILE A 205 -4.68 6.80 22.40
N ALA A 206 -5.96 6.58 22.11
CA ALA A 206 -7.02 6.57 23.12
C ALA A 206 -6.97 5.36 24.08
N LYS A 207 -6.30 4.28 23.68
CA LYS A 207 -6.13 3.07 24.50
C LYS A 207 -5.01 3.21 25.55
N GLY A 208 -4.26 4.29 25.53
CA GLY A 208 -3.20 4.56 26.51
C GLY A 208 -1.82 4.44 25.97
#